data_f0b94ad888eaf182e19b63c8c3dde9d3
#
_entry.id   f0b94ad888eaf182e19b63c8c3dde9d3
#
_cell.length_a   1.000
_cell.length_b   1.000
_cell.length_c   1.000
_cell.angle_alpha   90.00
_cell.angle_beta   90.00
_cell.angle_gamma   90.00
#
_symmetry.space_group_name_H-M   'P 1'
#
loop_
_entity.id
_entity.type
_entity.pdbx_description
1 polymer ?
#
loop_
_entity_poly.entity_id
_entity_poly.type
_entity_poly.pdbx_seq_one_letter_code
_entity_poly.pdbx_strand_id
1 'polypeptide(L)'
;MRKLINTAEKAEFEGIPFEVIRRRVKYSRVEFKTGSLRVIVPRGVNPLQVLEDNKKSILKKYNKLLKQMETARKIPMVDWSDKEFESIMSRYIEEYSRQLNVEIIRVKFRKMKRRWGSCRSDGTITFNSFLQFVPEHLIAYIIYHELAHLIVRGHNRKFKSIIAEEFPNYRQLDKELVLYGLKLLT
;
A
#
# COMPACT_ATOMS: atom_id res chain seq x y z
N MET A 1 -37.41 -1.58 -12.68
CA MET A 1 -36.48 -1.21 -11.59
C MET A 1 -36.52 -2.27 -10.51
N ARG A 2 -35.58 -3.22 -10.48
CA ARG A 2 -35.47 -4.22 -9.39
C ARG A 2 -34.33 -3.79 -8.50
N LYS A 3 -34.64 -3.23 -7.31
CA LYS A 3 -33.70 -3.04 -6.20
C LYS A 3 -33.12 -4.40 -5.82
N LEU A 4 -31.84 -4.60 -6.03
CA LEU A 4 -31.07 -5.68 -5.44
C LEU A 4 -30.97 -5.40 -3.94
N ILE A 5 -31.74 -6.13 -3.15
CA ILE A 5 -31.62 -6.17 -1.70
C ILE A 5 -30.28 -6.86 -1.42
N ASN A 6 -29.32 -6.08 -0.98
CA ASN A 6 -28.00 -6.55 -0.57
C ASN A 6 -28.09 -6.89 0.92
N THR A 7 -28.68 -8.04 1.25
CA THR A 7 -28.55 -8.63 2.59
C THR A 7 -27.16 -9.21 2.71
N ALA A 8 -26.23 -8.40 3.25
CA ALA A 8 -24.93 -8.88 3.66
C ALA A 8 -25.14 -9.72 4.94
N GLU A 9 -25.43 -11.00 4.79
CA GLU A 9 -25.19 -11.95 5.86
C GLU A 9 -23.72 -11.86 6.22
N LYS A 10 -23.42 -11.55 7.47
CA LYS A 10 -22.06 -11.61 8.03
C LYS A 10 -21.71 -13.09 8.16
N ALA A 11 -21.23 -13.67 7.07
CA ALA A 11 -20.71 -15.02 7.08
C ALA A 11 -19.26 -14.99 7.60
N GLU A 12 -18.88 -16.03 8.33
CA GLU A 12 -17.52 -16.22 8.83
C GLU A 12 -16.93 -17.51 8.28
N PHE A 13 -15.63 -17.46 8.00
CA PHE A 13 -14.83 -18.60 7.62
C PHE A 13 -13.61 -18.67 8.53
N GLU A 14 -13.54 -19.75 9.34
CA GLU A 14 -12.49 -19.91 10.38
C GLU A 14 -12.39 -18.70 11.34
N GLY A 15 -13.53 -18.15 11.75
CA GLY A 15 -13.60 -16.95 12.58
C GLY A 15 -13.24 -15.63 11.89
N ILE A 16 -13.07 -15.65 10.56
CA ILE A 16 -12.76 -14.47 9.77
C ILE A 16 -14.03 -14.04 9.03
N PRO A 17 -14.56 -12.82 9.28
CA PRO A 17 -15.70 -12.30 8.53
C PRO A 17 -15.40 -12.23 7.03
N PHE A 18 -16.36 -12.59 6.19
CA PHE A 18 -16.20 -12.45 4.74
C PHE A 18 -17.44 -11.92 4.04
N GLU A 19 -17.21 -11.26 2.90
CA GLU A 19 -18.24 -10.83 1.95
C GLU A 19 -18.06 -11.52 0.60
N VAL A 20 -19.16 -11.88 -0.04
CA VAL A 20 -19.15 -12.50 -1.37
C VAL A 20 -19.52 -11.46 -2.43
N ILE A 21 -18.65 -11.33 -3.44
CA ILE A 21 -18.92 -10.48 -4.60
C ILE A 21 -19.03 -11.36 -5.84
N ARG A 22 -20.20 -11.39 -6.44
CA ARG A 22 -20.44 -12.09 -7.71
C ARG A 22 -20.24 -11.13 -8.86
N ARG A 23 -19.22 -11.39 -9.70
CA ARG A 23 -18.89 -10.58 -10.87
C ARG A 23 -18.63 -11.46 -12.09
N ARG A 24 -18.68 -10.88 -13.29
CA ARG A 24 -18.21 -11.53 -14.52
C ARG A 24 -16.68 -11.51 -14.53
N VAL A 25 -16.06 -12.49 -13.90
CA VAL A 25 -14.61 -12.69 -13.82
C VAL A 25 -14.25 -14.08 -14.32
N LYS A 26 -13.04 -14.25 -14.87
CA LYS A 26 -12.58 -15.54 -15.38
C LYS A 26 -12.21 -16.50 -14.24
N TYR A 27 -11.65 -15.97 -13.15
CA TYR A 27 -11.18 -16.77 -12.02
C TYR A 27 -11.72 -16.21 -10.69
N SER A 28 -11.99 -17.12 -9.76
CA SER A 28 -12.28 -16.79 -8.37
C SER A 28 -11.02 -16.27 -7.68
N ARG A 29 -11.19 -15.34 -6.74
CA ARG A 29 -10.08 -14.86 -5.91
C ARG A 29 -10.55 -14.43 -4.54
N VAL A 30 -9.64 -14.54 -3.56
CA VAL A 30 -9.84 -14.05 -2.20
C VAL A 30 -8.95 -12.83 -1.98
N GLU A 31 -9.54 -11.70 -1.64
CA GLU A 31 -8.87 -10.46 -1.28
C GLU A 31 -8.97 -10.24 0.23
N PHE A 32 -7.88 -9.75 0.83
CA PHE A 32 -7.87 -9.36 2.23
C PHE A 32 -8.25 -7.88 2.33
N LYS A 33 -9.20 -7.59 3.22
CA LYS A 33 -9.46 -6.25 3.75
C LYS A 33 -9.04 -6.22 5.21
N THR A 34 -8.95 -5.04 5.79
CA THR A 34 -8.68 -4.89 7.21
C THR A 34 -9.76 -5.62 8.02
N GLY A 35 -9.36 -6.72 8.65
CA GLY A 35 -10.24 -7.53 9.49
C GLY A 35 -11.28 -8.42 8.78
N SER A 36 -11.31 -8.50 7.46
CA SER A 36 -12.26 -9.32 6.72
C SER A 36 -11.72 -9.86 5.39
N LEU A 37 -12.41 -10.86 4.82
CA LEU A 37 -12.13 -11.38 3.49
C LEU A 37 -13.18 -10.88 2.50
N ARG A 38 -12.78 -10.73 1.25
CA ARG A 38 -13.66 -10.52 0.11
C ARG A 38 -13.47 -11.66 -0.87
N VAL A 39 -14.51 -12.45 -1.08
CA VAL A 39 -14.49 -13.56 -2.02
C VAL A 39 -15.15 -13.12 -3.32
N ILE A 40 -14.36 -13.02 -4.38
CA ILE A 40 -14.85 -12.62 -5.70
C ILE A 40 -14.95 -13.86 -6.56
N VAL A 41 -16.18 -14.18 -6.98
CA VAL A 41 -16.49 -15.40 -7.74
C VAL A 41 -17.34 -15.09 -8.98
N PRO A 42 -17.21 -15.91 -10.05
CA PRO A 42 -18.18 -15.93 -11.15
C PRO A 42 -19.58 -16.36 -10.68
N ARG A 43 -20.60 -16.14 -11.50
CA ARG A 43 -21.92 -16.69 -11.24
C ARG A 43 -21.85 -18.22 -11.27
N GLY A 44 -22.57 -18.90 -10.35
CA GLY A 44 -22.61 -20.37 -10.26
C GLY A 44 -21.48 -21.03 -9.48
N VAL A 45 -20.43 -20.30 -9.10
CA VAL A 45 -19.35 -20.84 -8.28
C VAL A 45 -19.70 -20.76 -6.79
N ASN A 46 -19.48 -21.86 -6.05
CA ASN A 46 -19.65 -21.89 -4.59
C ASN A 46 -18.50 -21.15 -3.90
N PRO A 47 -18.76 -20.02 -3.20
CA PRO A 47 -17.73 -19.26 -2.53
C PRO A 47 -17.06 -19.99 -1.35
N LEU A 48 -17.80 -20.87 -0.66
CA LEU A 48 -17.26 -21.66 0.44
C LEU A 48 -16.23 -22.67 -0.05
N GLN A 49 -16.46 -23.30 -1.20
CA GLN A 49 -15.46 -24.20 -1.81
C GLN A 49 -14.18 -23.44 -2.16
N VAL A 50 -14.29 -22.21 -2.69
CA VAL A 50 -13.12 -21.36 -2.98
C VAL A 50 -12.35 -21.02 -1.71
N LEU A 51 -13.03 -20.79 -0.58
CA LEU A 51 -12.39 -20.54 0.70
C LEU A 51 -11.68 -21.80 1.23
N GLU A 52 -12.34 -22.97 1.17
CA GLU A 52 -11.74 -24.25 1.60
C GLU A 52 -10.49 -24.60 0.76
N ASP A 53 -10.56 -24.50 -0.55
CA ASP A 53 -9.44 -24.77 -1.45
C ASP A 53 -8.23 -23.86 -1.15
N ASN A 54 -8.46 -22.67 -0.59
CA ASN A 54 -7.44 -21.69 -0.25
C ASN A 54 -7.17 -21.55 1.25
N LYS A 55 -7.80 -22.36 2.10
CA LYS A 55 -7.79 -22.25 3.58
C LYS A 55 -6.39 -22.04 4.16
N LYS A 56 -5.45 -22.93 3.83
CA LYS A 56 -4.05 -22.83 4.34
C LYS A 56 -3.38 -21.50 4.00
N SER A 57 -3.58 -21.01 2.78
CA SER A 57 -3.04 -19.72 2.33
C SER A 57 -3.72 -18.54 3.01
N ILE A 58 -5.04 -18.63 3.19
CA ILE A 58 -5.84 -17.60 3.87
C ILE A 58 -5.41 -17.47 5.32
N LEU A 59 -5.37 -18.56 6.07
CA LEU A 59 -4.95 -18.53 7.49
C LEU A 59 -3.53 -18.02 7.67
N LYS A 60 -2.59 -18.46 6.82
CA LYS A 60 -1.21 -17.95 6.86
C LYS A 60 -1.13 -16.43 6.66
N LYS A 61 -1.86 -15.90 5.68
CA LYS A 61 -1.89 -14.45 5.40
C LYS A 61 -2.60 -13.68 6.51
N TYR A 62 -3.69 -14.20 7.03
CA TYR A 62 -4.46 -13.59 8.11
C TYR A 62 -3.63 -13.48 9.40
N ASN A 63 -3.00 -14.58 9.81
CA ASN A 63 -2.13 -14.59 10.98
C ASN A 63 -0.93 -13.63 10.83
N LYS A 64 -0.36 -13.53 9.62
CA LYS A 64 0.67 -12.53 9.33
C LYS A 64 0.12 -11.11 9.50
N LEU A 65 -1.08 -10.83 8.99
CA LEU A 65 -1.71 -9.51 9.11
C LEU A 65 -1.96 -9.16 10.57
N LEU A 66 -2.49 -10.08 11.38
CA LEU A 66 -2.73 -9.85 12.82
C LEU A 66 -1.43 -9.49 13.55
N LYS A 67 -0.34 -10.22 13.31
CA LYS A 67 0.99 -9.90 13.88
C LYS A 67 1.49 -8.52 13.45
N GLN A 68 1.30 -8.17 12.18
CA GLN A 68 1.68 -6.86 11.67
C GLN A 68 0.84 -5.73 12.30
N MET A 69 -0.47 -5.93 12.50
CA MET A 69 -1.34 -4.96 13.15
C MET A 69 -0.95 -4.77 14.63
N GLU A 70 -0.62 -5.85 15.34
CA GLU A 70 -0.11 -5.75 16.72
C GLU A 70 1.19 -4.94 16.78
N THR A 71 2.13 -5.23 15.88
CA THR A 71 3.38 -4.47 15.78
C THR A 71 3.11 -3.00 15.42
N ALA A 72 2.22 -2.76 14.45
CA ALA A 72 1.86 -1.41 14.01
C ALA A 72 1.28 -0.55 15.14
N ARG A 73 0.53 -1.14 16.08
CA ARG A 73 0.02 -0.41 17.25
C ARG A 73 1.13 0.14 18.15
N LYS A 74 2.25 -0.59 18.23
CA LYS A 74 3.38 -0.29 19.14
C LYS A 74 4.42 0.67 18.55
N ILE A 75 4.48 0.84 17.22
CA ILE A 75 5.46 1.75 16.61
C ILE A 75 5.14 3.20 16.97
N PRO A 76 6.18 4.03 17.25
CA PRO A 76 5.97 5.46 17.50
C PRO A 76 5.44 6.17 16.26
N MET A 77 4.66 7.20 16.48
CA MET A 77 4.28 8.16 15.44
C MET A 77 5.19 9.38 15.55
N VAL A 78 5.54 9.95 14.42
CA VAL A 78 6.13 11.28 14.35
C VAL A 78 5.01 12.24 13.97
N ASP A 79 5.09 13.46 14.42
CA ASP A 79 4.16 14.55 14.06
C ASP A 79 5.01 15.78 13.73
N TRP A 80 5.48 15.80 12.46
CA TRP A 80 6.25 16.94 11.94
C TRP A 80 5.34 18.16 11.84
N SER A 81 5.78 19.31 12.34
CA SER A 81 5.12 20.57 12.01
C SER A 81 5.13 20.81 10.50
N ASP A 82 4.20 21.60 9.98
CA ASP A 82 4.11 21.88 8.54
C ASP A 82 5.44 22.42 7.97
N LYS A 83 6.13 23.29 8.73
CA LYS A 83 7.44 23.85 8.35
C LYS A 83 8.56 22.80 8.28
N GLU A 84 8.62 21.91 9.28
CA GLU A 84 9.60 20.82 9.30
C GLU A 84 9.35 19.85 8.16
N PHE A 85 8.09 19.44 7.97
CA PHE A 85 7.71 18.55 6.88
C PHE A 85 8.02 19.15 5.52
N GLU A 86 7.69 20.43 5.29
CA GLU A 86 8.02 21.12 4.04
C GLU A 86 9.53 21.19 3.81
N SER A 87 10.32 21.51 4.85
CA SER A 87 11.78 21.52 4.80
C SER A 87 12.38 20.16 4.45
N ILE A 88 11.90 19.08 5.10
CA ILE A 88 12.34 17.71 4.83
C ILE A 88 12.02 17.33 3.38
N MET A 89 10.78 17.57 2.95
CA MET A 89 10.33 17.26 1.59
C MET A 89 11.16 18.00 0.53
N SER A 90 11.33 19.31 0.69
CA SER A 90 12.08 20.15 -0.26
C SER A 90 13.53 19.71 -0.38
N ARG A 91 14.20 19.46 0.74
CA ARG A 91 15.59 19.01 0.79
C ARG A 91 15.78 17.70 0.03
N TYR A 92 15.02 16.66 0.34
CA TYR A 92 15.17 15.35 -0.33
C TYR A 92 14.70 15.37 -1.80
N ILE A 93 13.69 16.14 -2.14
CA ILE A 93 13.25 16.30 -3.53
C ILE A 93 14.39 16.94 -4.35
N GLU A 94 15.02 18.00 -3.85
CA GLU A 94 16.13 18.68 -4.52
C GLU A 94 17.38 17.79 -4.62
N GLU A 95 17.77 17.14 -3.53
CA GLU A 95 18.92 16.24 -3.47
C GLU A 95 18.79 15.09 -4.45
N TYR A 96 17.67 14.35 -4.37
CA TYR A 96 17.48 13.15 -5.18
C TYR A 96 17.12 13.42 -6.64
N SER A 97 16.49 14.55 -6.95
CA SER A 97 16.29 14.94 -8.36
C SER A 97 17.62 15.24 -9.05
N ARG A 98 18.57 15.87 -8.35
CA ARG A 98 19.95 16.08 -8.86
C ARG A 98 20.69 14.75 -8.99
N GLN A 99 20.67 13.91 -7.96
CA GLN A 99 21.35 12.61 -7.94
C GLN A 99 20.89 11.69 -9.07
N LEU A 100 19.57 11.61 -9.30
CA LEU A 100 18.96 10.79 -10.34
C LEU A 100 18.94 11.46 -11.72
N ASN A 101 19.36 12.73 -11.81
CA ASN A 101 19.30 13.55 -13.01
C ASN A 101 17.90 13.54 -13.66
N VAL A 102 16.87 13.83 -12.85
CA VAL A 102 15.47 13.86 -13.28
C VAL A 102 14.85 15.23 -13.05
N GLU A 103 13.93 15.61 -13.94
CA GLU A 103 13.16 16.84 -13.81
C GLU A 103 11.78 16.56 -13.28
N ILE A 104 11.35 17.36 -12.29
CA ILE A 104 10.02 17.28 -11.68
C ILE A 104 9.21 18.46 -12.19
N ILE A 105 8.10 18.17 -12.87
CA ILE A 105 7.20 19.22 -13.39
C ILE A 105 6.28 19.75 -12.31
N ARG A 106 5.81 18.87 -11.41
CA ARG A 106 4.89 19.24 -10.34
C ARG A 106 4.88 18.27 -9.18
N VAL A 107 4.87 18.82 -7.97
CA VAL A 107 4.62 18.08 -6.74
C VAL A 107 3.22 18.38 -6.23
N LYS A 108 2.50 17.35 -5.78
CA LYS A 108 1.18 17.44 -5.17
C LYS A 108 1.13 16.63 -3.88
N PHE A 109 0.28 17.06 -2.95
CA PHE A 109 -0.04 16.31 -1.73
C PHE A 109 -1.50 15.93 -1.73
N ARG A 110 -1.81 14.68 -1.34
CA ARG A 110 -3.17 14.18 -1.26
C ARG A 110 -3.27 13.03 -0.28
N LYS A 111 -4.32 12.94 0.50
CA LYS A 111 -4.65 11.76 1.31
C LYS A 111 -4.93 10.57 0.39
N MET A 112 -4.18 9.49 0.54
CA MET A 112 -4.31 8.26 -0.25
C MET A 112 -4.43 7.05 0.68
N LYS A 113 -5.37 6.13 0.40
CA LYS A 113 -5.66 4.97 1.26
C LYS A 113 -4.74 3.75 1.03
N ARG A 114 -3.99 3.70 -0.06
CA ARG A 114 -3.31 2.45 -0.48
C ARG A 114 -1.88 2.63 -0.94
N ARG A 115 -1.36 3.83 -0.94
CA ARG A 115 0.00 4.12 -1.42
C ARG A 115 0.56 5.36 -0.76
N TRP A 116 1.88 5.44 -0.71
CA TRP A 116 2.59 6.56 -0.14
C TRP A 116 2.92 7.65 -1.15
N GLY A 117 3.01 7.26 -2.43
CA GLY A 117 3.23 8.18 -3.53
C GLY A 117 2.69 7.66 -4.84
N SER A 118 2.84 8.43 -5.89
CA SER A 118 2.63 8.03 -7.28
C SER A 118 3.32 9.01 -8.22
N CYS A 119 4.02 8.48 -9.21
CA CYS A 119 4.66 9.23 -10.29
C CYS A 119 3.89 9.03 -11.61
N ARG A 120 3.62 10.13 -12.31
CA ARG A 120 3.01 10.13 -13.64
C ARG A 120 4.08 10.33 -14.72
N SER A 121 3.71 9.97 -15.94
CA SER A 121 4.60 10.15 -17.12
C SER A 121 4.86 11.59 -17.51
N ASP A 122 4.01 12.49 -17.05
CA ASP A 122 4.15 13.92 -17.29
C ASP A 122 5.05 14.64 -16.27
N GLY A 123 5.83 13.89 -15.48
CA GLY A 123 6.69 14.46 -14.43
C GLY A 123 5.94 14.95 -13.19
N THR A 124 4.63 14.68 -13.08
CA THR A 124 3.86 15.01 -11.86
C THR A 124 4.02 13.91 -10.82
N ILE A 125 4.50 14.27 -9.63
CA ILE A 125 4.58 13.38 -8.47
C ILE A 125 3.52 13.78 -7.45
N THR A 126 2.82 12.79 -6.92
CA THR A 126 1.86 13.00 -5.84
C THR A 126 2.29 12.21 -4.62
N PHE A 127 2.52 12.89 -3.51
CA PHE A 127 2.83 12.29 -2.22
C PHE A 127 1.59 12.18 -1.33
N ASN A 128 1.58 11.17 -0.46
CA ASN A 128 0.52 11.02 0.53
C ASN A 128 0.75 12.01 1.68
N SER A 129 -0.26 12.82 2.03
CA SER A 129 -0.17 13.75 3.15
C SER A 129 0.12 13.05 4.49
N PHE A 130 -0.14 11.76 4.61
CA PHE A 130 0.22 10.99 5.80
C PHE A 130 1.73 10.76 5.99
N LEU A 131 2.58 11.17 5.01
CA LEU A 131 4.03 11.19 5.19
C LEU A 131 4.47 12.10 6.35
N GLN A 132 3.67 13.10 6.69
CA GLN A 132 3.91 13.96 7.86
C GLN A 132 3.99 13.19 9.19
N PHE A 133 3.45 11.97 9.24
CA PHE A 133 3.39 11.15 10.46
C PHE A 133 4.37 9.97 10.46
N VAL A 134 5.28 9.91 9.52
CA VAL A 134 6.28 8.84 9.46
C VAL A 134 7.70 9.39 9.70
N PRO A 135 8.66 8.57 10.15
CA PRO A 135 10.05 8.98 10.32
C PRO A 135 10.68 9.49 9.04
N GLU A 136 11.61 10.41 9.18
CA GLU A 136 12.30 11.09 8.09
C GLU A 136 12.95 10.12 7.08
N HIS A 137 13.58 9.04 7.56
CA HIS A 137 14.20 8.05 6.69
C HIS A 137 13.21 7.35 5.74
N LEU A 138 11.94 7.21 6.16
CA LEU A 138 10.88 6.69 5.30
C LEU A 138 10.37 7.73 4.30
N ILE A 139 10.35 9.01 4.69
CA ILE A 139 10.05 10.12 3.78
C ILE A 139 11.09 10.15 2.66
N ALA A 140 12.38 10.13 3.02
CA ALA A 140 13.50 10.09 2.09
C ALA A 140 13.38 8.92 1.11
N TYR A 141 13.14 7.71 1.64
CA TYR A 141 12.96 6.51 0.83
C TYR A 141 11.81 6.63 -0.16
N ILE A 142 10.65 7.15 0.25
CA ILE A 142 9.49 7.31 -0.63
C ILE A 142 9.75 8.36 -1.71
N ILE A 143 10.41 9.47 -1.37
CA ILE A 143 10.78 10.48 -2.35
C ILE A 143 11.67 9.88 -3.43
N TYR A 144 12.73 9.18 -3.03
CA TYR A 144 13.64 8.52 -3.97
C TYR A 144 12.91 7.48 -4.84
N HIS A 145 12.03 6.68 -4.23
CA HIS A 145 11.21 5.69 -4.92
C HIS A 145 10.33 6.29 -6.03
N GLU A 146 9.63 7.39 -5.72
CA GLU A 146 8.78 8.06 -6.71
C GLU A 146 9.59 8.77 -7.80
N LEU A 147 10.75 9.33 -7.47
CA LEU A 147 11.66 9.92 -8.45
C LEU A 147 12.29 8.86 -9.37
N ALA A 148 12.65 7.70 -8.84
CA ALA A 148 13.14 6.58 -9.65
C ALA A 148 12.13 6.12 -10.72
N HIS A 149 10.82 6.35 -10.50
CA HIS A 149 9.78 6.08 -11.48
C HIS A 149 9.79 7.04 -12.69
N LEU A 150 10.48 8.17 -12.63
CA LEU A 150 10.74 9.01 -13.80
C LEU A 150 11.73 8.33 -14.77
N ILE A 151 12.61 7.48 -14.25
CA ILE A 151 13.59 6.72 -15.05
C ILE A 151 13.02 5.37 -15.49
N VAL A 152 12.34 4.66 -14.55
CA VAL A 152 11.83 3.31 -14.79
C VAL A 152 10.43 3.15 -14.22
N ARG A 153 9.41 2.98 -15.06
CA ARG A 153 8.00 2.96 -14.63
C ARG A 153 7.54 1.76 -13.84
N GLY A 154 8.24 0.65 -13.93
CA GLY A 154 7.84 -0.60 -13.26
C GLY A 154 8.87 -1.01 -12.22
N HIS A 155 8.49 -1.85 -11.25
CA HIS A 155 9.38 -2.39 -10.22
C HIS A 155 10.22 -3.58 -10.72
N ASN A 156 10.78 -3.48 -11.93
CA ASN A 156 11.62 -4.50 -12.55
C ASN A 156 13.03 -4.53 -11.93
N ARG A 157 13.94 -5.33 -12.51
CA ARG A 157 15.33 -5.46 -12.01
C ARG A 157 16.10 -4.13 -12.03
N LYS A 158 15.92 -3.32 -13.09
CA LYS A 158 16.58 -2.00 -13.22
C LYS A 158 16.10 -1.03 -12.14
N PHE A 159 14.79 -0.97 -11.88
CA PHE A 159 14.22 -0.17 -10.80
C PHE A 159 14.82 -0.57 -9.45
N LYS A 160 14.83 -1.87 -9.14
CA LYS A 160 15.37 -2.38 -7.87
C LYS A 160 16.87 -2.11 -7.73
N SER A 161 17.64 -2.08 -8.82
CA SER A 161 19.05 -1.72 -8.80
C SER A 161 19.23 -0.25 -8.39
N ILE A 162 18.46 0.67 -9.00
CA ILE A 162 18.47 2.09 -8.65
C ILE A 162 18.12 2.29 -7.17
N ILE A 163 17.05 1.65 -6.69
CA ILE A 163 16.65 1.76 -5.28
C ILE A 163 17.73 1.20 -4.34
N ALA A 164 18.32 0.06 -4.68
CA ALA A 164 19.31 -0.60 -3.82
C ALA A 164 20.65 0.14 -3.75
N GLU A 165 20.97 0.99 -4.71
CA GLU A 165 22.16 1.82 -4.73
C GLU A 165 22.13 2.86 -3.59
N GLU A 166 20.99 3.53 -3.39
CA GLU A 166 20.80 4.51 -2.33
C GLU A 166 20.31 3.88 -1.03
N PHE A 167 19.41 2.90 -1.13
CA PHE A 167 18.78 2.20 0.00
C PHE A 167 19.05 0.69 -0.05
N PRO A 168 20.24 0.20 0.33
CA PRO A 168 20.55 -1.24 0.30
C PRO A 168 19.57 -2.07 1.15
N ASN A 169 19.02 -1.47 2.19
CA ASN A 169 18.02 -2.06 3.11
C ASN A 169 16.57 -1.82 2.69
N TYR A 170 16.28 -1.42 1.44
CA TYR A 170 14.95 -1.05 0.97
C TYR A 170 13.84 -2.06 1.31
N ARG A 171 14.19 -3.36 1.34
CA ARG A 171 13.22 -4.41 1.73
C ARG A 171 12.77 -4.32 3.19
N GLN A 172 13.61 -3.75 4.04
CA GLN A 172 13.25 -3.48 5.44
C GLN A 172 12.38 -2.24 5.52
N LEU A 173 12.72 -1.18 4.77
CA LEU A 173 11.93 0.04 4.67
C LEU A 173 10.52 -0.23 4.12
N ASP A 174 10.40 -1.11 3.11
CA ASP A 174 9.09 -1.58 2.62
C ASP A 174 8.24 -2.24 3.72
N LYS A 175 8.86 -3.07 4.57
CA LYS A 175 8.15 -3.71 5.69
C LYS A 175 7.72 -2.70 6.75
N GLU A 176 8.58 -1.72 7.03
CA GLU A 176 8.29 -0.64 7.96
C GLU A 176 7.14 0.23 7.46
N LEU A 177 7.15 0.61 6.18
CA LEU A 177 6.05 1.33 5.53
C LEU A 177 4.71 0.58 5.57
N VAL A 178 4.73 -0.76 5.51
CA VAL A 178 3.52 -1.56 5.70
C VAL A 178 2.95 -1.36 7.10
N LEU A 179 3.79 -1.29 8.14
CA LEU A 179 3.34 -1.09 9.52
C LEU A 179 2.74 0.31 9.71
N TYR A 180 3.42 1.36 9.18
CA TYR A 180 2.86 2.72 9.19
C TYR A 180 1.57 2.81 8.39
N GLY A 181 1.49 2.11 7.25
CA GLY A 181 0.26 2.00 6.46
C GLY A 181 -0.90 1.38 7.24
N LEU A 182 -0.64 0.32 7.99
CA LEU A 182 -1.65 -0.31 8.87
C LEU A 182 -2.08 0.61 10.01
N LYS A 183 -1.21 1.45 10.52
CA LYS A 183 -1.50 2.39 11.62
C LYS A 183 -2.27 3.61 11.16
N LEU A 184 -1.98 4.13 9.97
CA LEU A 184 -2.48 5.42 9.48
C LEU A 184 -3.63 5.30 8.48
N LEU A 185 -3.71 4.18 7.74
CA LEU A 185 -4.62 4.04 6.61
C LEU A 185 -5.78 3.07 6.88
N THR A 186 -5.83 2.51 8.07
CA THR A 186 -6.91 1.66 8.58
C THR A 186 -7.76 2.43 9.58
#